data_d52590c5ed6d7d93b87d90efd756fbc9
#
_entry.id   d52590c5ed6d7d93b87d90efd756fbc9
#
_cell.length_a   1.000
_cell.length_b   1.000
_cell.length_c   1.000
_cell.angle_alpha   90.00
_cell.angle_beta   90.00
_cell.angle_gamma   90.00
#
_symmetry.space_group_name_H-M   'P 1'
#
loop_
_entity.id
_entity.type
_entity.pdbx_description
1 polymer ?
#
loop_
_entity_poly.entity_id
_entity_poly.type
_entity_poly.pdbx_seq_one_letter_code
_entity_poly.pdbx_strand_id
1 'polypeptide(L)' 'MINDYSAIIALRGILLSAGRKADQMKLHVEYEQEEDGRWIAEIPELPGVMCYSMSRNDAAAKVGALTLRAIADSAQA' A
#
# COMPACT_ATOMS: atom_id res chain seq x y z
N MET A 1 17.42 -2.90 -11.91
CA MET A 1 17.72 -1.63 -11.28
C MET A 1 16.65 -1.22 -10.31
N ILE A 2 17.03 -0.68 -9.19
CA ILE A 2 16.10 -0.36 -8.14
C ILE A 2 16.03 1.13 -7.96
N ASN A 3 14.82 1.67 -7.97
CA ASN A 3 14.56 3.04 -7.59
C ASN A 3 13.60 3.01 -6.44
N ASP A 4 14.08 3.48 -5.30
CA ASP A 4 13.23 3.56 -4.14
C ASP A 4 12.52 4.89 -4.10
N TYR A 5 11.23 4.84 -4.26
CA TYR A 5 10.38 5.99 -4.03
C TYR A 5 9.45 5.64 -2.89
N SER A 6 9.37 6.53 -1.94
CA SER A 6 8.46 6.36 -0.82
C SER A 6 7.41 7.44 -0.83
N ALA A 7 6.20 7.05 -0.54
CA ALA A 7 5.10 7.98 -0.34
C ALA A 7 4.38 7.59 0.93
N ILE A 8 3.74 8.55 1.55
CA ILE A 8 2.95 8.29 2.74
C ILE A 8 1.49 8.33 2.35
N ILE A 9 0.78 7.26 2.71
CA ILE A 9 -0.67 7.20 2.51
C ILE A 9 -1.32 7.55 3.84
N ALA A 10 -2.15 8.59 3.83
CA ALA A 10 -2.96 8.96 4.97
C ALA A 10 -4.38 8.49 4.72
N LEU A 11 -4.91 7.70 5.61
CA LEU A 11 -6.25 7.14 5.52
C LEU A 11 -7.13 7.83 6.56
N ARG A 12 -8.31 8.25 6.15
CA ARG A 12 -9.19 9.03 7.01
C ARG A 12 -10.57 8.40 7.09
N GLY A 13 -11.16 8.47 8.28
CA GLY A 13 -12.54 8.06 8.46
C GLY A 13 -12.77 6.57 8.52
N ILE A 14 -11.73 5.78 8.59
CA ILE A 14 -11.83 4.33 8.68
C ILE A 14 -11.48 3.89 10.09
N LEU A 15 -12.32 3.07 10.68
CA LEU A 15 -12.06 2.48 12.00
C LEU A 15 -11.48 1.09 11.81
N LEU A 16 -10.44 0.79 12.57
CA LEU A 16 -9.84 -0.52 12.59
C LEU A 16 -10.41 -1.34 13.74
N SER A 17 -10.23 -2.66 13.67
CA SER A 17 -10.80 -3.59 14.64
C SER A 17 -10.40 -3.29 16.09
N ALA A 18 -9.27 -2.66 16.30
CA ALA A 18 -8.81 -2.28 17.63
C ALA A 18 -9.36 -0.94 18.10
N GLY A 19 -10.29 -0.33 17.36
CA GLY A 19 -10.83 0.96 17.68
C GLY A 19 -9.99 2.14 17.23
N ARG A 20 -8.91 1.87 16.53
CA ARG A 20 -8.02 2.91 16.02
C ARG A 20 -8.57 3.50 14.73
N LYS A 21 -8.52 4.81 14.61
CA LYS A 21 -8.93 5.47 13.38
C LYS A 21 -7.81 5.38 12.35
N ALA A 22 -8.18 5.11 11.11
CA ALA A 22 -7.20 5.00 10.03
C ALA A 22 -6.54 6.34 9.70
N ASP A 23 -7.20 7.46 9.98
CA ASP A 23 -6.60 8.77 9.73
C ASP A 23 -5.42 9.06 10.64
N GLN A 24 -5.21 8.25 11.68
CA GLN A 24 -4.05 8.33 12.53
C GLN A 24 -2.92 7.43 12.06
N MET A 25 -3.18 6.61 11.04
CA MET A 25 -2.18 5.74 10.46
C MET A 25 -1.48 6.44 9.31
N LYS A 26 -0.18 6.26 9.24
CA LYS A 26 0.59 6.68 8.09
C LYS A 26 1.29 5.46 7.56
N LEU A 27 1.02 5.14 6.32
CA LEU A 27 1.59 3.97 5.67
C LEU A 27 2.51 4.44 4.55
N HIS A 28 3.59 3.71 4.38
CA HIS A 28 4.56 4.03 3.33
C HIS A 28 4.32 3.14 2.14
N VAL A 29 4.48 3.69 0.96
CA VAL A 29 4.49 2.91 -0.26
C VAL A 29 5.92 2.90 -0.77
N GLU A 30 6.47 1.73 -0.93
CA GLU A 30 7.80 1.57 -1.52
C GLU A 30 7.65 1.04 -2.93
N TYR A 31 8.38 1.65 -3.85
CA TYR A 31 8.35 1.27 -5.26
C TYR A 31 9.73 0.78 -5.67
N GLU A 32 9.73 -0.25 -6.49
CA GLU A 32 10.95 -0.82 -7.01
C GLU A 32 10.72 -1.22 -8.45
N GLN A 33 11.66 -0.95 -9.31
CA GLN A 33 11.55 -1.38 -10.71
C GLN A 33 12.44 -2.58 -10.94
N GLU A 34 11.86 -3.63 -11.49
CA GLU A 34 12.59 -4.83 -11.85
C GLU A 34 13.36 -4.62 -13.15
N GLU A 35 14.32 -5.50 -13.40
CA GLU A 35 15.14 -5.40 -14.60
C GLU A 35 14.33 -5.51 -15.88
N ASP A 36 13.21 -6.22 -15.85
CA ASP A 36 12.35 -6.38 -17.01
C ASP A 36 11.37 -5.21 -17.20
N GLY A 37 11.49 -4.19 -16.35
CA GLY A 37 10.68 -2.99 -16.48
C GLY A 37 9.41 -2.98 -15.64
N ARG A 38 9.06 -4.10 -15.03
CA ARG A 38 7.88 -4.12 -14.16
C ARG A 38 8.15 -3.37 -12.87
N TRP A 39 7.09 -2.81 -12.33
CA TRP A 39 7.15 -2.10 -11.06
C TRP A 39 6.52 -2.93 -9.96
N ILE A 40 7.13 -2.89 -8.79
CA ILE A 40 6.56 -3.47 -7.58
C ILE A 40 6.22 -2.32 -6.67
N ALA A 41 5.03 -2.38 -6.08
CA ALA A 41 4.66 -1.45 -5.01
C ALA A 41 4.28 -2.29 -3.80
N GLU A 42 4.75 -1.90 -2.63
CA GLU A 42 4.40 -2.63 -1.41
C GLU A 42 4.26 -1.69 -0.24
N ILE A 43 3.52 -2.14 0.76
CA ILE A 43 3.33 -1.42 2.01
C ILE A 43 4.04 -2.23 3.09
N PRO A 44 5.24 -1.80 3.52
CA PRO A 44 5.99 -2.58 4.51
C PRO A 44 5.26 -2.79 5.82
N GLU A 45 4.42 -1.84 6.21
CA GLU A 45 3.65 -1.93 7.44
C GLU A 45 2.54 -2.96 7.38
N LEU A 46 2.19 -3.43 6.18
CA LEU A 46 1.11 -4.40 5.98
C LEU A 46 1.67 -5.58 5.21
N PRO A 47 2.20 -6.58 5.90
CA PRO A 47 2.79 -7.74 5.22
C PRO A 47 1.81 -8.38 4.26
N GLY A 48 2.29 -8.70 3.07
CA GLY A 48 1.46 -9.30 2.03
C GLY A 48 0.77 -8.30 1.12
N VAL A 49 0.79 -7.01 1.45
CA VAL A 49 0.18 -6.00 0.59
C VAL A 49 1.24 -5.52 -0.40
N MET A 50 1.24 -6.12 -1.56
CA MET A 50 2.15 -5.76 -2.64
C MET A 50 1.51 -6.08 -3.97
N CYS A 51 1.99 -5.45 -5.02
CA CYS A 51 1.51 -5.74 -6.36
C CYS A 51 2.60 -5.44 -7.40
N TYR A 52 2.40 -5.99 -8.58
CA TYR A 52 3.25 -5.74 -9.73
C TYR A 52 2.44 -5.03 -10.80
N SER A 53 3.09 -4.22 -11.58
CA SER A 53 2.45 -3.58 -12.71
C SER A 53 3.47 -3.13 -13.73
N MET A 54 2.99 -2.79 -14.92
CA MET A 54 3.85 -2.31 -15.99
C MET A 54 4.21 -0.83 -15.84
N SER A 55 3.50 -0.11 -14.97
CA SER A 55 3.82 1.29 -14.71
C SER A 55 3.74 1.58 -13.23
N ARG A 56 4.51 2.60 -12.81
CA ARG A 56 4.50 3.04 -11.43
C ARG A 56 3.12 3.53 -11.01
N ASN A 57 2.45 4.29 -11.88
CA ASN A 57 1.14 4.83 -11.56
C ASN A 57 0.10 3.72 -11.38
N ASP A 58 0.16 2.71 -12.24
CA ASP A 58 -0.76 1.59 -12.12
C ASP A 58 -0.46 0.77 -10.86
N ALA A 59 0.82 0.60 -10.54
CA ALA A 59 1.20 -0.08 -9.31
C ALA A 59 0.68 0.67 -8.08
N ALA A 60 0.75 2.00 -8.12
CA ALA A 60 0.25 2.83 -7.03
C ALA A 60 -1.26 2.65 -6.84
N ALA A 61 -2.01 2.63 -7.93
CA ALA A 61 -3.45 2.44 -7.85
C ALA A 61 -3.81 1.06 -7.30
N LYS A 62 -3.11 0.04 -7.76
CA LYS A 62 -3.36 -1.33 -7.32
C LYS A 62 -3.02 -1.53 -5.85
N VAL A 63 -1.87 -1.01 -5.41
CA VAL A 63 -1.49 -1.18 -4.02
C VAL A 63 -2.40 -0.38 -3.10
N GLY A 64 -2.91 0.75 -3.58
CA GLY A 64 -3.89 1.51 -2.83
C GLY A 64 -5.18 0.73 -2.60
N ALA A 65 -5.67 0.06 -3.64
CA ALA A 65 -6.87 -0.76 -3.52
C ALA A 65 -6.64 -1.94 -2.58
N LEU A 66 -5.49 -2.59 -2.68
CA LEU A 66 -5.14 -3.69 -1.78
C LEU A 66 -5.04 -3.22 -0.33
N THR A 67 -4.50 -2.03 -0.13
CA THR A 67 -4.38 -1.44 1.20
C THR A 67 -5.75 -1.25 1.83
N LEU A 68 -6.68 -0.66 1.07
CA LEU A 68 -8.03 -0.44 1.58
C LEU A 68 -8.72 -1.77 1.91
N ARG A 69 -8.52 -2.78 1.07
CA ARG A 69 -9.11 -4.10 1.32
C ARG A 69 -8.52 -4.72 2.59
N ALA A 70 -7.21 -4.61 2.76
CA ALA A 70 -6.55 -5.18 3.94
C ALA A 70 -7.05 -4.52 5.22
N ILE A 71 -7.24 -3.21 5.18
CA ILE A 71 -7.75 -2.46 6.32
C ILE A 71 -9.21 -2.83 6.61
N ALA A 72 -10.02 -2.94 5.56
CA ALA A 72 -11.42 -3.34 5.72
C ALA A 72 -11.54 -4.74 6.33
N ASP A 73 -10.71 -5.68 5.87
CA ASP A 73 -10.70 -7.03 6.42
C ASP A 73 -10.29 -7.01 7.89
N SER A 74 -9.31 -6.21 8.22
CA SER A 74 -8.84 -6.07 9.60
C SER A 74 -9.93 -5.48 10.49
N ALA A 75 -10.69 -4.54 9.98
CA ALA A 75 -11.76 -3.89 10.75
C ALA A 75 -12.93 -4.82 11.03
N GLN A 76 -13.07 -5.89 10.25
CA GLN A 76 -14.15 -6.86 10.42
C GLN A 76 -13.77 -8.03 11.32
N ALA A 77 -12.51 -8.13 11.67
CA ALA A 77 -12.02 -9.27 12.43
C ALA A 77 -12.38 -9.21 13.92
#